data_61fb1cb0c8834d9d617183e023b25964
#
_entry.id   61fb1cb0c8834d9d617183e023b25964
#
_cell.length_a   1.000
_cell.length_b   1.000
_cell.length_c   1.000
_cell.angle_alpha   90.00
_cell.angle_beta   90.00
_cell.angle_gamma   90.00
#
_symmetry.space_group_name_H-M   'P 1'
#
loop_
_entity.id
_entity.type
_entity.pdbx_description
1 polymer ?
#
loop_
_entity_poly.entity_id
_entity_poly.type
_entity_poly.pdbx_seq_one_letter_code
_entity_poly.pdbx_strand_id
1 'polypeptide(L)'
;KFIKEIHSKTIGDLKTLTIREHRFPFLKKVNDWNRFEKNTGGTLIEKCCHFFDLMRFIVKSEPVSVYASGGQDVNHLDEEYDGKKPDIIDNAYVIVNFENGSRSMLELCMFAENSEMQEELTATGNIGKIETSVPSNESGKTTSDVRIGMRDGKIKQESVSVDPKILEAGH
;
A
#
# COMPACT_ATOMS: atom_id res chain seq x y z
N LYS A 1 -4.16 -15.08 -3.81
CA LYS A 1 -4.88 -15.75 -2.73
C LYS A 1 -5.75 -14.75 -1.95
N PHE A 2 -5.18 -13.73 -1.32
CA PHE A 2 -5.87 -12.70 -0.53
C PHE A 2 -7.16 -12.20 -1.20
N ILE A 3 -7.07 -11.64 -2.39
CA ILE A 3 -8.20 -11.09 -3.15
C ILE A 3 -9.26 -12.17 -3.45
N LYS A 4 -8.82 -13.38 -3.80
CA LYS A 4 -9.75 -14.50 -4.08
C LYS A 4 -10.61 -14.83 -2.86
N GLU A 5 -10.02 -14.88 -1.66
CA GLU A 5 -10.76 -15.15 -0.43
C GLU A 5 -11.78 -14.04 -0.11
N ILE A 6 -11.42 -12.76 -0.35
CA ILE A 6 -12.35 -11.64 -0.18
C ILE A 6 -13.53 -11.74 -1.17
N HIS A 7 -13.24 -11.95 -2.46
CA HIS A 7 -14.25 -12.06 -3.49
C HIS A 7 -15.14 -13.30 -3.34
N SER A 8 -14.63 -14.38 -2.73
CA SER A 8 -15.41 -15.56 -2.35
C SER A 8 -16.20 -15.37 -1.05
N LYS A 9 -16.17 -14.16 -0.47
CA LYS A 9 -16.87 -13.83 0.78
C LYS A 9 -16.45 -14.70 1.97
N THR A 10 -15.24 -15.25 1.99
CA THR A 10 -14.73 -16.06 3.11
C THR A 10 -14.82 -15.31 4.44
N ILE A 11 -14.58 -13.99 4.44
CA ILE A 11 -14.71 -13.13 5.62
C ILE A 11 -16.07 -12.40 5.69
N GLY A 12 -17.03 -12.80 4.83
CA GLY A 12 -18.32 -12.13 4.67
C GLY A 12 -18.24 -10.86 3.82
N ASP A 13 -19.12 -9.91 4.09
CA ASP A 13 -19.14 -8.62 3.41
C ASP A 13 -17.99 -7.74 3.91
N LEU A 14 -17.12 -7.32 2.98
CA LEU A 14 -15.99 -6.44 3.29
C LEU A 14 -16.47 -5.11 3.90
N LYS A 15 -15.85 -4.70 4.99
CA LYS A 15 -16.14 -3.44 5.69
C LYS A 15 -14.96 -2.49 5.67
N THR A 16 -13.75 -3.01 5.92
CA THR A 16 -12.53 -2.18 5.90
C THR A 16 -11.40 -2.90 5.18
N LEU A 17 -10.59 -2.11 4.45
CA LEU A 17 -9.36 -2.54 3.81
C LEU A 17 -8.25 -1.56 4.18
N THR A 18 -7.13 -2.07 4.68
CA THR A 18 -5.92 -1.27 4.93
C THR A 18 -4.81 -1.79 4.02
N ILE A 19 -4.13 -0.87 3.37
CA ILE A 19 -2.89 -1.10 2.64
C ILE A 19 -1.82 -0.23 3.29
N ARG A 20 -0.70 -0.82 3.68
CA ARG A 20 0.48 -0.14 4.20
C ARG A 20 1.62 -0.33 3.21
N GLU A 21 2.28 0.76 2.87
CA GLU A 21 3.52 0.77 2.10
C GLU A 21 4.60 1.45 2.92
N HIS A 22 5.61 0.68 3.35
CA HIS A 22 6.77 1.14 4.10
C HIS A 22 8.04 0.81 3.34
N ARG A 23 8.74 1.83 2.85
CA ARG A 23 9.89 1.63 1.97
C ARG A 23 10.94 2.73 2.11
N PHE A 24 11.97 2.61 1.29
CA PHE A 24 13.03 3.60 1.12
C PHE A 24 12.57 4.83 0.30
N PRO A 25 13.30 5.96 0.39
CA PRO A 25 13.03 7.17 -0.39
C PRO A 25 13.06 6.93 -1.89
N PHE A 26 12.44 7.82 -2.66
CA PHE A 26 12.59 7.82 -4.10
C PHE A 26 14.06 7.92 -4.51
N LEU A 27 14.52 6.95 -5.31
CA LEU A 27 15.82 7.01 -5.94
C LEU A 27 15.88 8.18 -6.93
N LYS A 28 17.05 8.77 -7.05
CA LYS A 28 17.30 9.85 -8.00
C LYS A 28 17.11 9.35 -9.44
N LYS A 29 16.31 10.06 -10.23
CA LYS A 29 16.11 9.79 -11.66
C LYS A 29 16.79 10.85 -12.51
N VAL A 30 16.81 10.61 -13.83
CA VAL A 30 17.44 11.52 -14.81
C VAL A 30 16.88 12.94 -14.65
N ASN A 31 17.77 13.94 -14.55
CA ASN A 31 17.44 15.35 -14.36
C ASN A 31 16.57 15.62 -13.11
N ASP A 32 16.63 14.77 -12.10
CA ASP A 32 15.92 14.94 -10.84
C ASP A 32 14.40 15.17 -10.96
N TRP A 33 13.83 14.72 -12.10
CA TRP A 33 12.46 15.03 -12.47
C TRP A 33 11.45 14.57 -11.40
N ASN A 34 11.75 13.50 -10.67
CA ASN A 34 10.89 12.95 -9.63
C ASN A 34 11.00 13.64 -8.26
N ARG A 35 11.69 14.78 -8.19
CA ARG A 35 11.75 15.63 -6.99
C ARG A 35 10.66 16.69 -6.94
N PHE A 36 9.91 16.84 -8.04
CA PHE A 36 8.96 17.94 -8.18
C PHE A 36 7.56 17.43 -8.56
N GLU A 37 6.57 17.84 -7.76
CA GLU A 37 5.15 17.50 -7.98
C GLU A 37 4.67 17.85 -9.39
N LYS A 38 5.08 19.00 -9.91
CA LYS A 38 4.74 19.46 -11.28
C LYS A 38 5.13 18.46 -12.38
N ASN A 39 6.13 17.60 -12.14
CA ASN A 39 6.62 16.64 -13.11
C ASN A 39 5.94 15.27 -12.97
N THR A 40 5.54 14.90 -11.75
CA THR A 40 5.09 13.55 -11.39
C THR A 40 3.61 13.49 -11.02
N GLY A 41 3.02 14.63 -10.68
CA GLY A 41 1.70 14.71 -10.03
C GLY A 41 1.77 14.44 -8.52
N GLY A 42 3.00 14.36 -7.95
CA GLY A 42 3.25 14.09 -6.55
C GLY A 42 3.31 12.60 -6.21
N THR A 43 3.78 12.31 -5.00
CA THR A 43 4.04 10.95 -4.51
C THR A 43 2.82 10.04 -4.57
N LEU A 44 1.63 10.56 -4.23
CA LEU A 44 0.41 9.76 -4.25
C LEU A 44 -0.03 9.35 -5.66
N ILE A 45 0.33 10.13 -6.69
CA ILE A 45 0.07 9.77 -8.08
C ILE A 45 1.18 8.86 -8.61
N GLU A 46 2.44 9.26 -8.49
CA GLU A 46 3.56 8.50 -9.04
C GLU A 46 3.70 7.12 -8.39
N LYS A 47 3.58 7.05 -7.06
CA LYS A 47 3.82 5.82 -6.30
C LYS A 47 2.55 5.06 -5.95
N CYS A 48 1.45 5.73 -5.66
CA CYS A 48 0.31 5.11 -5.01
C CYS A 48 -0.91 4.88 -5.93
N CYS A 49 -0.87 5.32 -7.20
CA CYS A 49 -2.01 5.14 -8.12
C CYS A 49 -2.46 3.67 -8.22
N HIS A 50 -1.51 2.72 -8.23
CA HIS A 50 -1.82 1.29 -8.26
C HIS A 50 -2.51 0.78 -6.98
N PHE A 51 -2.24 1.39 -5.82
CA PHE A 51 -2.95 1.03 -4.58
C PHE A 51 -4.39 1.52 -4.60
N PHE A 52 -4.67 2.69 -5.15
CA PHE A 52 -6.04 3.18 -5.30
C PHE A 52 -6.84 2.34 -6.30
N ASP A 53 -6.21 1.92 -7.40
CA ASP A 53 -6.82 0.97 -8.34
C ASP A 53 -7.06 -0.41 -7.68
N LEU A 54 -6.08 -0.89 -6.91
CA LEU A 54 -6.21 -2.13 -6.14
C LEU A 54 -7.35 -2.05 -5.12
N MET A 55 -7.54 -0.92 -4.44
CA MET A 55 -8.67 -0.71 -3.53
C MET A 55 -10.00 -0.86 -4.26
N ARG A 56 -10.18 -0.19 -5.42
CA ARG A 56 -11.39 -0.34 -6.25
C ARG A 56 -11.61 -1.79 -6.68
N PHE A 57 -10.56 -2.46 -7.12
CA PHE A 57 -10.61 -3.86 -7.56
C PHE A 57 -11.02 -4.81 -6.41
N ILE A 58 -10.47 -4.62 -5.21
CA ILE A 58 -10.78 -5.45 -4.04
C ILE A 58 -12.19 -5.18 -3.53
N VAL A 59 -12.55 -3.90 -3.39
CA VAL A 59 -13.85 -3.47 -2.81
C VAL A 59 -15.01 -3.69 -3.77
N LYS A 60 -14.75 -3.66 -5.08
CA LYS A 60 -15.77 -3.74 -6.16
C LYS A 60 -16.87 -2.69 -5.99
N SER A 61 -16.48 -1.46 -5.72
CA SER A 61 -17.39 -0.31 -5.58
C SER A 61 -16.66 0.96 -5.97
N GLU A 62 -17.40 2.02 -6.31
CA GLU A 62 -16.81 3.31 -6.66
C GLU A 62 -16.53 4.16 -5.41
N PRO A 63 -15.43 4.94 -5.40
CA PRO A 63 -15.13 5.87 -4.32
C PRO A 63 -16.10 7.05 -4.33
N VAL A 64 -16.54 7.50 -3.16
CA VAL A 64 -17.46 8.63 -2.99
C VAL A 64 -16.85 9.81 -2.23
N SER A 65 -15.86 9.56 -1.39
CA SER A 65 -15.12 10.62 -0.69
C SER A 65 -13.73 10.17 -0.26
N VAL A 66 -12.82 11.13 -0.13
CA VAL A 66 -11.44 10.94 0.27
C VAL A 66 -11.09 11.93 1.38
N TYR A 67 -10.35 11.44 2.38
CA TYR A 67 -9.67 12.25 3.39
C TYR A 67 -8.20 11.91 3.37
N ALA A 68 -7.32 12.91 3.30
CA ALA A 68 -5.89 12.70 3.26
C ALA A 68 -5.16 13.67 4.18
N SER A 69 -4.08 13.19 4.78
CA SER A 69 -3.09 13.98 5.50
C SER A 69 -1.71 13.41 5.19
N GLY A 70 -0.76 14.27 4.86
CA GLY A 70 0.61 13.87 4.55
C GLY A 70 1.54 15.06 4.54
N GLY A 71 2.83 14.80 4.46
CA GLY A 71 3.86 15.83 4.49
C GLY A 71 5.18 15.36 3.87
N GLN A 72 6.09 16.32 3.74
CA GLN A 72 7.50 16.09 3.50
C GLN A 72 8.24 16.37 4.80
N ASP A 73 8.51 15.30 5.56
CA ASP A 73 8.98 15.44 6.94
C ASP A 73 10.44 14.99 7.14
N VAL A 74 10.95 14.11 6.28
CA VAL A 74 12.26 13.47 6.43
C VAL A 74 13.10 13.53 5.17
N ASN A 75 12.54 13.16 4.01
CA ASN A 75 13.30 12.96 2.79
C ASN A 75 13.50 14.25 1.99
N HIS A 76 14.69 14.39 1.39
CA HIS A 76 15.01 15.43 0.40
C HIS A 76 14.92 16.86 0.92
N LEU A 77 14.94 17.08 2.25
CA LEU A 77 14.82 18.41 2.88
C LEU A 77 16.05 19.31 2.62
N ASP A 78 17.23 18.69 2.49
CA ASP A 78 18.52 19.37 2.27
C ASP A 78 18.92 19.40 0.79
N GLU A 79 18.07 18.87 -0.11
CA GLU A 79 18.33 18.86 -1.55
C GLU A 79 17.91 20.20 -2.19
N GLU A 80 18.65 20.63 -3.21
CA GLU A 80 18.34 21.80 -4.01
C GLU A 80 18.72 21.56 -5.48
N TYR A 81 17.86 21.95 -6.42
CA TYR A 81 18.01 21.78 -7.85
C TYR A 81 17.66 23.09 -8.58
N ASP A 82 18.64 23.74 -9.19
CA ASP A 82 18.47 25.04 -9.86
C ASP A 82 17.76 26.08 -8.97
N GLY A 83 18.14 26.16 -7.70
CA GLY A 83 17.55 27.08 -6.72
C GLY A 83 16.16 26.68 -6.22
N LYS A 84 15.71 25.45 -6.48
CA LYS A 84 14.40 24.93 -6.03
C LYS A 84 14.58 23.73 -5.12
N LYS A 85 13.82 23.70 -4.04
CA LYS A 85 13.73 22.54 -3.17
C LYS A 85 12.71 21.54 -3.68
N PRO A 86 12.92 20.22 -3.46
CA PRO A 86 11.91 19.21 -3.66
C PRO A 86 10.59 19.54 -2.95
N ASP A 87 9.47 19.21 -3.58
CA ASP A 87 8.12 19.50 -3.08
C ASP A 87 7.21 18.26 -3.03
N ILE A 88 7.81 17.07 -3.03
CA ILE A 88 7.09 15.78 -2.96
C ILE A 88 6.94 15.33 -1.50
N ILE A 89 5.76 14.86 -1.14
CA ILE A 89 5.52 14.29 0.20
C ILE A 89 6.21 12.94 0.35
N ASP A 90 6.62 12.58 1.55
CA ASP A 90 7.29 11.32 1.88
C ASP A 90 6.50 10.41 2.83
N ASN A 91 5.38 10.90 3.35
CA ASN A 91 4.43 10.11 4.11
C ASN A 91 3.00 10.60 3.90
N ALA A 92 2.03 9.71 4.07
CA ALA A 92 0.62 10.07 4.02
C ALA A 92 -0.29 8.99 4.64
N TYR A 93 -1.41 9.44 5.18
CA TYR A 93 -2.59 8.63 5.46
C TYR A 93 -3.72 9.07 4.53
N VAL A 94 -4.29 8.12 3.79
CA VAL A 94 -5.41 8.39 2.88
C VAL A 94 -6.57 7.45 3.20
N ILE A 95 -7.74 8.00 3.49
CA ILE A 95 -8.97 7.24 3.72
C ILE A 95 -9.89 7.44 2.52
N VAL A 96 -10.36 6.34 1.93
CA VAL A 96 -11.30 6.31 0.81
C VAL A 96 -12.61 5.65 1.27
N ASN A 97 -13.72 6.34 1.14
CA ASN A 97 -15.05 5.78 1.36
C ASN A 97 -15.67 5.37 0.02
N PHE A 98 -16.39 4.25 0.02
CA PHE A 98 -17.02 3.66 -1.16
C PHE A 98 -18.54 3.66 -1.07
N GLU A 99 -19.23 3.65 -2.22
CA GLU A 99 -20.70 3.66 -2.32
C GLU A 99 -21.35 2.52 -1.51
N ASN A 100 -20.73 1.34 -1.48
CA ASN A 100 -21.23 0.17 -0.74
C ASN A 100 -21.04 0.26 0.79
N GLY A 101 -20.55 1.39 1.30
CA GLY A 101 -20.30 1.66 2.71
C GLY A 101 -18.98 1.11 3.26
N SER A 102 -18.16 0.44 2.43
CA SER A 102 -16.81 0.02 2.80
C SER A 102 -15.86 1.23 2.89
N ARG A 103 -14.77 1.06 3.61
CA ARG A 103 -13.69 2.06 3.75
C ARG A 103 -12.36 1.42 3.50
N SER A 104 -11.49 2.13 2.78
CA SER A 104 -10.09 1.73 2.65
C SER A 104 -9.17 2.81 3.21
N MET A 105 -8.01 2.40 3.69
CA MET A 105 -6.94 3.28 4.16
C MET A 105 -5.64 2.89 3.47
N LEU A 106 -4.91 3.89 2.98
CA LEU A 106 -3.50 3.79 2.62
C LEU A 106 -2.68 4.46 3.72
N GLU A 107 -1.66 3.76 4.22
CA GLU A 107 -0.58 4.29 5.04
C GLU A 107 0.70 4.23 4.21
N LEU A 108 1.24 5.40 3.86
CA LEU A 108 2.48 5.53 3.11
C LEU A 108 3.59 6.07 4.02
N CYS A 109 4.75 5.41 4.04
CA CYS A 109 5.98 5.92 4.64
C CYS A 109 7.17 5.59 3.72
N MET A 110 7.87 6.65 3.27
CA MET A 110 9.01 6.57 2.35
C MET A 110 10.37 6.76 3.05
N PHE A 111 10.42 6.56 4.37
CA PHE A 111 11.64 6.61 5.20
C PHE A 111 11.67 5.45 6.21
N ALA A 112 11.25 4.27 5.75
CA ALA A 112 11.18 3.04 6.53
C ALA A 112 11.98 1.92 5.85
N GLU A 113 13.26 2.20 5.52
CA GLU A 113 14.15 1.37 4.71
C GLU A 113 14.35 -0.04 5.24
N ASN A 114 14.31 -0.19 6.57
CA ASN A 114 14.56 -1.48 7.22
C ASN A 114 13.27 -2.22 7.58
N SER A 115 12.15 -1.88 6.97
CA SER A 115 10.92 -2.64 7.16
C SER A 115 11.08 -4.05 6.60
N GLU A 116 10.78 -5.05 7.41
CA GLU A 116 10.82 -6.46 7.00
C GLU A 116 9.80 -6.75 5.90
N MET A 117 8.62 -6.11 6.00
CA MET A 117 7.55 -6.19 5.02
C MET A 117 7.37 -4.82 4.37
N GLN A 118 7.56 -4.77 3.06
CA GLN A 118 7.36 -3.53 2.31
C GLN A 118 5.88 -3.18 2.23
N GLU A 119 5.03 -4.17 2.01
CA GLU A 119 3.59 -3.97 1.93
C GLU A 119 2.87 -4.90 2.91
N GLU A 120 1.84 -4.38 3.55
CA GLU A 120 0.92 -5.15 4.38
C GLU A 120 -0.52 -4.84 3.99
N LEU A 121 -1.31 -5.89 3.81
CA LEU A 121 -2.72 -5.78 3.45
C LEU A 121 -3.59 -6.46 4.51
N THR A 122 -4.58 -5.73 4.98
CA THR A 122 -5.55 -6.24 5.95
C THR A 122 -6.97 -5.92 5.47
N ALA A 123 -7.81 -6.94 5.38
CA ALA A 123 -9.23 -6.77 5.07
C ALA A 123 -10.10 -7.37 6.16
N THR A 124 -11.08 -6.61 6.64
CA THR A 124 -12.03 -7.05 7.67
C THR A 124 -13.44 -7.04 7.11
N GLY A 125 -14.08 -8.19 7.17
CA GLY A 125 -15.49 -8.37 6.88
C GLY A 125 -16.34 -8.49 8.13
N ASN A 126 -17.63 -8.73 7.95
CA ASN A 126 -18.55 -8.85 9.07
C ASN A 126 -18.44 -10.18 9.86
N ILE A 127 -17.77 -11.21 9.32
CA ILE A 127 -17.59 -12.51 9.97
C ILE A 127 -16.13 -12.94 10.15
N GLY A 128 -15.16 -12.18 9.61
CA GLY A 128 -13.75 -12.53 9.73
C GLY A 128 -12.82 -11.43 9.26
N LYS A 129 -11.52 -11.68 9.39
CA LYS A 129 -10.42 -10.83 8.97
C LYS A 129 -9.42 -11.65 8.16
N ILE A 130 -8.83 -11.06 7.12
CA ILE A 130 -7.73 -11.64 6.36
C ILE A 130 -6.55 -10.69 6.32
N GLU A 131 -5.36 -11.22 6.48
CA GLU A 131 -4.11 -10.47 6.56
C GLU A 131 -3.07 -11.13 5.64
N THR A 132 -2.27 -10.32 4.99
CA THR A 132 -1.10 -10.75 4.21
C THR A 132 -0.09 -9.64 4.13
N SER A 133 1.15 -9.98 3.76
CA SER A 133 2.24 -9.03 3.55
C SER A 133 3.01 -9.37 2.29
N VAL A 134 3.72 -8.39 1.76
CA VAL A 134 4.74 -8.58 0.71
C VAL A 134 6.08 -8.25 1.34
N PRO A 135 7.02 -9.20 1.39
CA PRO A 135 8.36 -8.95 1.93
C PRO A 135 9.08 -7.87 1.12
N SER A 136 9.93 -7.10 1.78
CA SER A 136 10.87 -6.24 1.06
C SER A 136 11.92 -7.08 0.33
N ASN A 137 12.46 -6.56 -0.77
CA ASN A 137 13.50 -7.26 -1.54
C ASN A 137 14.77 -7.48 -0.69
N GLU A 138 15.07 -6.54 0.21
CA GLU A 138 16.22 -6.62 1.11
C GLU A 138 16.06 -7.69 2.20
N SER A 139 14.84 -8.12 2.49
CA SER A 139 14.56 -9.13 3.52
C SER A 139 15.03 -10.53 3.17
N GLY A 140 15.28 -10.80 1.88
CA GLY A 140 15.59 -12.15 1.36
C GLY A 140 14.45 -13.16 1.49
N LYS A 141 13.27 -12.75 1.93
CA LYS A 141 12.08 -13.60 2.05
C LYS A 141 11.40 -13.78 0.70
N THR A 142 11.09 -15.03 0.36
CA THR A 142 10.38 -15.41 -0.87
C THR A 142 8.97 -15.92 -0.62
N THR A 143 8.54 -15.87 0.63
CA THR A 143 7.22 -16.36 1.04
C THR A 143 6.44 -15.28 1.78
N SER A 144 5.14 -15.29 1.59
CA SER A 144 4.19 -14.45 2.31
C SER A 144 3.11 -15.32 2.92
N ASP A 145 2.72 -15.01 4.13
CA ASP A 145 1.62 -15.70 4.79
C ASP A 145 0.29 -15.01 4.51
N VAL A 146 -0.72 -15.82 4.23
CA VAL A 146 -2.12 -15.38 4.22
C VAL A 146 -2.80 -15.97 5.45
N ARG A 147 -3.20 -15.12 6.39
CA ARG A 147 -3.87 -15.51 7.63
C ARG A 147 -5.33 -15.07 7.60
N ILE A 148 -6.24 -16.00 7.89
CA ILE A 148 -7.67 -15.75 8.01
C ILE A 148 -8.11 -16.11 9.42
N GLY A 149 -8.65 -15.12 10.14
CA GLY A 149 -9.24 -15.29 11.46
C GLY A 149 -10.74 -15.05 11.41
N MET A 150 -11.53 -16.03 11.86
CA MET A 150 -12.98 -15.95 11.88
C MET A 150 -13.49 -15.53 13.26
N ARG A 151 -14.64 -14.86 13.32
CA ARG A 151 -15.25 -14.45 14.59
C ARG A 151 -15.67 -15.63 15.49
N ASP A 152 -15.84 -16.82 14.94
CA ASP A 152 -16.11 -18.06 15.69
C ASP A 152 -14.85 -18.71 16.28
N GLY A 153 -13.68 -18.04 16.15
CA GLY A 153 -12.39 -18.47 16.67
C GLY A 153 -11.57 -19.35 15.73
N LYS A 154 -12.10 -19.74 14.58
CA LYS A 154 -11.34 -20.52 13.59
C LYS A 154 -10.25 -19.69 12.95
N ILE A 155 -9.05 -20.27 12.81
CA ILE A 155 -7.91 -19.65 12.16
C ILE A 155 -7.42 -20.58 11.06
N LYS A 156 -7.15 -19.99 9.88
CA LYS A 156 -6.45 -20.63 8.77
C LYS A 156 -5.24 -19.77 8.42
N GLN A 157 -4.09 -20.40 8.27
CA GLN A 157 -2.88 -19.75 7.78
C GLN A 157 -2.26 -20.61 6.70
N GLU A 158 -1.77 -19.97 5.64
CA GLU A 158 -1.16 -20.62 4.48
C GLU A 158 -0.02 -19.74 3.98
N SER A 159 1.15 -20.32 3.85
CA SER A 159 2.30 -19.66 3.23
C SER A 159 2.21 -19.77 1.71
N VAL A 160 2.37 -18.65 1.03
CA VAL A 160 2.34 -18.54 -0.43
C VAL A 160 3.75 -18.14 -0.88
N SER A 161 4.34 -18.93 -1.78
CA SER A 161 5.61 -18.53 -2.40
C SER A 161 5.37 -17.43 -3.42
N VAL A 162 6.22 -16.42 -3.40
CA VAL A 162 6.26 -15.36 -4.39
C VAL A 162 7.27 -15.75 -5.47
N ASP A 163 6.88 -15.68 -6.73
CA ASP A 163 7.81 -15.96 -7.83
C ASP A 163 8.91 -14.88 -7.81
N PRO A 164 10.20 -15.26 -7.70
CA PRO A 164 11.30 -14.30 -7.70
C PRO A 164 11.30 -13.34 -8.89
N LYS A 165 10.81 -13.78 -10.05
CA LYS A 165 10.69 -12.94 -11.25
C LYS A 165 9.68 -11.80 -11.09
N ILE A 166 8.67 -11.97 -10.23
CA ILE A 166 7.68 -10.91 -9.93
C ILE A 166 8.32 -9.88 -9.00
N LEU A 167 9.15 -10.31 -8.05
CA LEU A 167 9.88 -9.39 -7.16
C LEU A 167 10.91 -8.55 -7.93
N GLU A 168 11.56 -9.12 -8.96
CA GLU A 168 12.52 -8.39 -9.81
C GLU A 168 11.85 -7.40 -10.77
N ALA A 169 10.61 -7.64 -11.19
CA ALA A 169 9.89 -6.81 -12.16
C ALA A 169 9.24 -5.55 -11.53
N GLY A 170 9.26 -5.39 -10.23
CA GLY A 170 8.60 -4.30 -9.49
C GLY A 170 9.45 -3.04 -9.29
N HIS A 171 10.50 -2.83 -10.09
CA HIS A 171 11.42 -1.67 -9.98
C HIS A 171 11.38 -0.75 -11.17
#